data_26026168de3c3a57802d73004044fc38
#
_entry.id   26026168de3c3a57802d73004044fc38
#
_cell.length_a   1.000
_cell.length_b   1.000
_cell.length_c   1.000
_cell.angle_alpha   90.00
_cell.angle_beta   90.00
_cell.angle_gamma   90.00
#
_symmetry.space_group_name_H-M   'P 1'
#
loop_
_entity.id
_entity.type
_entity.pdbx_description
1 polymer ?
#
loop_
_entity_poly.entity_id
_entity_poly.type
_entity_poly.pdbx_seq_one_letter_code
_entity_poly.pdbx_strand_id
1 'polypeptide(L)'
;MFATVPNPIPARMKGLNRAEICDVNFQAFVRDWQGESLPKPAPGEAILDGSALDARGFRELFESQLISRHLDLMARVLRVQNKVFYTIGSSGHEGNAMVARAARHTDPAFLH
;
A
#
# COMPACT_ATOMS: atom_id res chain seq x y z
N MET A 1 -2.30 -9.19 -20.69
CA MET A 1 -1.56 -8.27 -21.59
C MET A 1 -1.12 -7.12 -20.70
N PHE A 2 0.14 -7.05 -20.30
CA PHE A 2 0.63 -5.98 -19.42
C PHE A 2 0.85 -4.72 -20.25
N ALA A 3 0.19 -3.64 -19.86
CA ALA A 3 0.38 -2.36 -20.50
C ALA A 3 1.84 -1.92 -20.29
N THR A 4 2.53 -1.61 -21.38
CA THR A 4 3.86 -1.00 -21.34
C THR A 4 3.77 0.38 -20.69
N VAL A 5 4.45 0.54 -19.56
CA VAL A 5 4.60 1.85 -18.91
C VAL A 5 5.36 2.77 -19.86
N PRO A 6 4.80 3.90 -20.29
CA PRO A 6 5.54 4.83 -21.14
C PRO A 6 6.64 5.51 -20.33
N ASN A 7 7.86 5.43 -20.84
CA ASN A 7 8.97 6.27 -20.40
C ASN A 7 9.15 7.37 -21.44
N PRO A 8 9.29 8.64 -21.10
CA PRO A 8 10.35 9.17 -20.25
C PRO A 8 9.83 10.00 -19.05
N ILE A 9 10.67 10.11 -18.01
CA ILE A 9 10.43 10.96 -16.83
C ILE A 9 10.13 12.40 -17.31
N PRO A 10 8.91 12.92 -17.05
CA PRO A 10 8.55 14.27 -17.46
C PRO A 10 9.49 15.32 -16.85
N ALA A 11 9.73 16.43 -17.57
CA ALA A 11 10.61 17.51 -17.13
C ALA A 11 10.29 18.06 -15.72
N ARG A 12 9.03 17.96 -15.27
CA ARG A 12 8.58 18.35 -13.93
C ARG A 12 9.10 17.44 -12.79
N MET A 13 9.75 16.33 -13.12
CA MET A 13 10.32 15.40 -12.13
C MET A 13 11.81 15.65 -11.85
N LYS A 14 12.41 16.66 -12.46
CA LYS A 14 13.79 17.05 -12.16
C LYS A 14 13.88 17.52 -10.70
N GLY A 15 14.79 16.90 -9.95
CA GLY A 15 15.02 17.22 -8.54
C GLY A 15 14.26 16.35 -7.54
N LEU A 16 13.34 15.48 -7.99
CA LEU A 16 12.66 14.51 -7.12
C LEU A 16 13.56 13.29 -6.86
N ASN A 17 13.48 12.76 -5.65
CA ASN A 17 14.08 11.47 -5.34
C ASN A 17 13.22 10.33 -5.89
N ARG A 18 13.75 9.09 -5.85
CA ARG A 18 13.07 7.90 -6.43
C ARG A 18 11.69 7.63 -5.83
N ALA A 19 11.51 7.84 -4.53
CA ALA A 19 10.23 7.62 -3.86
C ALA A 19 9.19 8.65 -4.33
N GLU A 20 9.57 9.92 -4.41
CA GLU A 20 8.72 11.00 -4.91
C GLU A 20 8.32 10.77 -6.38
N ILE A 21 9.22 10.25 -7.21
CA ILE A 21 8.91 9.87 -8.58
C ILE A 21 7.86 8.75 -8.62
N CYS A 22 8.01 7.73 -7.79
CA CYS A 22 7.01 6.65 -7.69
C CYS A 22 5.65 7.18 -7.24
N ASP A 23 5.61 8.05 -6.25
CA ASP A 23 4.37 8.64 -5.74
C ASP A 23 3.67 9.48 -6.82
N VAL A 24 4.41 10.31 -7.55
CA VAL A 24 3.87 11.12 -8.66
C VAL A 24 3.33 10.23 -9.79
N ASN A 25 4.07 9.18 -10.16
CA ASN A 25 3.64 8.24 -11.20
C ASN A 25 2.39 7.48 -10.79
N PHE A 26 2.33 7.02 -9.54
CA PHE A 26 1.15 6.33 -9.02
C PHE A 26 -0.08 7.25 -8.98
N GLN A 27 0.07 8.48 -8.51
CA GLN A 27 -1.02 9.45 -8.51
C GLN A 27 -1.52 9.76 -9.92
N ALA A 28 -0.61 9.90 -10.89
CA ALA A 28 -0.97 10.09 -12.29
C ALA A 28 -1.71 8.87 -12.83
N PHE A 29 -1.21 7.66 -12.58
CA PHE A 29 -1.85 6.41 -13.00
C PHE A 29 -3.29 6.29 -12.44
N VAL A 30 -3.49 6.56 -11.15
CA VAL A 30 -4.81 6.48 -10.52
C VAL A 30 -5.77 7.54 -11.09
N ARG A 31 -5.26 8.77 -11.31
CA ARG A 31 -6.07 9.86 -11.89
C ARG A 31 -6.54 9.56 -13.29
N ASP A 32 -5.64 9.00 -14.11
CA ASP A 32 -5.86 8.77 -15.53
C ASP A 32 -6.45 7.37 -15.80
N TRP A 33 -6.78 6.63 -14.73
CA TRP A 33 -7.35 5.29 -14.85
C TRP A 33 -8.68 5.30 -15.57
N GLN A 34 -8.73 4.60 -16.72
CA GLN A 34 -9.92 4.43 -17.57
C GLN A 34 -10.45 2.98 -17.54
N GLY A 35 -9.98 2.19 -16.55
CA GLY A 35 -10.39 0.80 -16.44
C GLY A 35 -11.86 0.64 -16.06
N GLU A 36 -12.44 -0.50 -16.41
CA GLU A 36 -13.79 -0.84 -16.05
C GLU A 36 -13.94 -0.89 -14.50
N SER A 37 -15.09 -0.39 -14.04
CA SER A 37 -15.50 -0.60 -12.64
C SER A 37 -15.88 -2.07 -12.48
N LEU A 38 -15.08 -2.82 -11.75
CA LEU A 38 -15.43 -4.19 -11.42
C LEU A 38 -16.69 -4.23 -10.54
N PRO A 39 -17.53 -5.26 -10.68
CA PRO A 39 -18.66 -5.46 -9.80
C PRO A 39 -18.19 -5.45 -8.34
N LYS A 40 -18.94 -4.78 -7.47
CA LYS A 40 -18.64 -4.79 -6.04
C LYS A 40 -19.18 -6.09 -5.44
N PRO A 41 -18.32 -7.00 -4.99
CA PRO A 41 -18.80 -8.23 -4.36
C PRO A 41 -19.55 -7.92 -3.06
N ALA A 42 -20.50 -8.76 -2.72
CA ALA A 42 -21.19 -8.69 -1.42
C ALA A 42 -20.19 -8.92 -0.28
N PRO A 43 -20.42 -8.35 0.92
CA PRO A 43 -19.43 -8.42 2.01
C PRO A 43 -18.99 -9.83 2.41
N GLY A 44 -19.86 -10.82 2.29
CA GLY A 44 -19.54 -12.23 2.59
C GLY A 44 -19.18 -13.08 1.35
N GLU A 45 -19.08 -12.46 0.19
CA GLU A 45 -18.70 -13.15 -1.05
C GLU A 45 -17.18 -13.33 -1.10
N ALA A 46 -16.72 -14.53 -1.46
CA ALA A 46 -15.31 -14.82 -1.64
C ALA A 46 -14.72 -13.94 -2.75
N ILE A 47 -13.55 -13.35 -2.52
CA ILE A 47 -12.89 -12.48 -3.52
C ILE A 47 -12.38 -13.24 -4.74
N LEU A 48 -12.11 -14.54 -4.57
CA LEU A 48 -11.70 -15.47 -5.62
C LEU A 48 -12.29 -16.85 -5.29
N ASP A 49 -12.58 -17.63 -6.31
CA ASP A 49 -13.03 -19.00 -6.14
C ASP A 49 -12.04 -19.81 -5.28
N GLY A 50 -12.55 -20.45 -4.24
CA GLY A 50 -11.74 -21.21 -3.30
C GLY A 50 -10.98 -20.39 -2.26
N SER A 51 -11.11 -19.06 -2.25
CA SER A 51 -10.53 -18.20 -1.22
C SER A 51 -11.33 -18.25 0.07
N ALA A 52 -10.63 -18.37 1.20
CA ALA A 52 -11.22 -18.17 2.53
C ALA A 52 -11.41 -16.66 2.86
N LEU A 53 -10.85 -15.75 2.03
CA LEU A 53 -10.95 -14.32 2.21
C LEU A 53 -12.19 -13.80 1.47
N ASP A 54 -13.14 -13.27 2.22
CA ASP A 54 -14.31 -12.59 1.66
C ASP A 54 -14.04 -11.10 1.38
N ALA A 55 -14.99 -10.43 0.72
CA ALA A 55 -14.87 -9.03 0.34
C ALA A 55 -14.76 -8.08 1.54
N ARG A 56 -15.35 -8.44 2.69
CA ARG A 56 -15.21 -7.67 3.93
C ARG A 56 -13.78 -7.78 4.46
N GLY A 57 -13.30 -9.01 4.63
CA GLY A 57 -11.95 -9.27 5.11
C GLY A 57 -10.86 -8.70 4.22
N PHE A 58 -11.08 -8.72 2.90
CA PHE A 58 -10.18 -8.08 1.95
C PHE A 58 -10.12 -6.57 2.14
N ARG A 59 -11.27 -5.90 2.34
CA ARG A 59 -11.33 -4.46 2.58
C ARG A 59 -10.64 -4.07 3.90
N GLU A 60 -10.89 -4.83 4.99
CA GLU A 60 -10.24 -4.62 6.28
C GLU A 60 -8.71 -4.77 6.18
N LEU A 61 -8.26 -5.75 5.40
CA LEU A 61 -6.84 -5.97 5.14
C LEU A 61 -6.24 -4.80 4.36
N PHE A 62 -6.90 -4.34 3.32
CA PHE A 62 -6.46 -3.20 2.53
C PHE A 62 -6.41 -1.91 3.37
N GLU A 63 -7.40 -1.69 4.22
CA GLU A 63 -7.41 -0.58 5.17
C GLU A 63 -6.21 -0.63 6.12
N SER A 64 -5.88 -1.81 6.64
CA SER A 64 -4.69 -2.00 7.48
C SER A 64 -3.39 -1.67 6.75
N GLN A 65 -3.28 -2.00 5.46
CA GLN A 65 -2.14 -1.63 4.63
C GLN A 65 -2.05 -0.11 4.43
N LEU A 66 -3.18 0.56 4.18
CA LEU A 66 -3.24 2.01 4.06
C LEU A 66 -2.84 2.70 5.37
N ILE A 67 -3.33 2.20 6.51
CA ILE A 67 -2.96 2.73 7.83
C ILE A 67 -1.47 2.60 8.05
N SER A 68 -0.87 1.44 7.78
CA SER A 68 0.58 1.23 7.86
C SER A 68 1.35 2.25 7.03
N ARG A 69 0.91 2.50 5.80
CA ARG A 69 1.53 3.50 4.92
C ARG A 69 1.39 4.92 5.46
N HIS A 70 0.24 5.28 5.98
CA HIS A 70 0.01 6.60 6.59
C HIS A 70 0.84 6.81 7.85
N LEU A 71 1.03 5.79 8.67
CA LEU A 71 1.92 5.85 9.85
C LEU A 71 3.37 6.11 9.45
N ASP A 72 3.86 5.45 8.39
CA ASP A 72 5.19 5.70 7.85
C ASP A 72 5.35 7.15 7.37
N LEU A 73 4.39 7.66 6.62
CA LEU A 73 4.41 9.05 6.16
C LEU A 73 4.38 10.05 7.33
N MET A 74 3.57 9.77 8.35
CA MET A 74 3.50 10.60 9.55
C MET A 74 4.82 10.55 10.34
N ALA A 75 5.45 9.39 10.46
CA ALA A 75 6.75 9.25 11.11
C ALA A 75 7.82 10.10 10.41
N ARG A 76 7.80 10.20 9.09
CA ARG A 76 8.70 11.08 8.32
C ARG A 76 8.48 12.56 8.64
N VAL A 77 7.22 12.98 8.72
CA VAL A 77 6.86 14.36 9.13
C VAL A 77 7.36 14.65 10.54
N LEU A 78 7.14 13.72 11.48
CA LEU A 78 7.60 13.86 12.87
C LEU A 78 9.13 13.87 12.98
N ARG A 79 9.83 13.15 12.11
CA ARG A 79 11.30 13.18 12.05
C ARG A 79 11.82 14.57 11.69
N VAL A 80 11.21 15.24 10.71
CA VAL A 80 11.58 16.63 10.35
C VAL A 80 11.37 17.57 11.55
N GLN A 81 10.43 17.27 12.43
CA GLN A 81 10.15 18.01 13.65
C GLN A 81 11.02 17.57 14.85
N ASN A 82 11.99 16.68 14.64
CA ASN A 82 12.84 16.09 15.70
C ASN A 82 12.05 15.35 16.81
N LYS A 83 10.86 14.84 16.50
CA LYS A 83 10.03 14.06 17.44
C LYS A 83 10.21 12.55 17.29
N VAL A 84 10.83 12.11 16.20
CA VAL A 84 11.19 10.73 15.93
C VAL A 84 12.64 10.70 15.44
N PHE A 85 13.44 9.82 16.02
CA PHE A 85 14.88 9.75 15.71
C PHE A 85 15.18 8.97 14.44
N TYR A 86 14.42 7.91 14.20
CA TYR A 86 14.69 6.99 13.10
C TYR A 86 13.39 6.46 12.49
N THR A 87 13.34 6.36 11.17
CA THR A 87 12.23 5.72 10.45
C THR A 87 12.80 4.82 9.38
N ILE A 88 12.37 3.57 9.36
CA ILE A 88 12.50 2.69 8.21
C ILE A 88 11.20 2.78 7.43
N GLY A 89 11.27 3.03 6.12
CA GLY A 89 10.07 3.08 5.30
C GLY A 89 9.41 1.71 5.20
N SER A 90 8.09 1.66 5.38
CA SER A 90 7.28 0.45 5.24
C SER A 90 6.99 0.08 3.77
N SER A 91 7.45 0.87 2.83
CA SER A 91 7.23 0.66 1.39
C SER A 91 7.61 -0.75 0.94
N GLY A 92 6.63 -1.49 0.44
CA GLY A 92 6.79 -2.88 0.02
C GLY A 92 6.58 -3.90 1.14
N HIS A 93 6.43 -3.47 2.38
CA HIS A 93 6.17 -4.33 3.54
C HIS A 93 4.71 -4.29 4.02
N GLU A 94 3.85 -3.54 3.35
CA GLU A 94 2.42 -3.43 3.68
C GLU A 94 1.73 -4.80 3.65
N GLY A 95 2.24 -5.73 2.84
CA GLY A 95 1.77 -7.12 2.77
C GLY A 95 1.90 -7.89 4.09
N ASN A 96 2.72 -7.43 5.03
CA ASN A 96 2.85 -8.05 6.35
C ASN A 96 1.53 -7.98 7.17
N ALA A 97 0.61 -7.10 6.81
CA ALA A 97 -0.74 -7.10 7.38
C ALA A 97 -1.47 -8.44 7.17
N MET A 98 -1.20 -9.15 6.07
CA MET A 98 -1.75 -10.49 5.82
C MET A 98 -1.17 -11.52 6.78
N VAL A 99 0.14 -11.46 7.03
CA VAL A 99 0.82 -12.33 7.98
C VAL A 99 0.25 -12.11 9.39
N ALA A 100 0.12 -10.85 9.80
CA ALA A 100 -0.45 -10.48 11.10
C ALA A 100 -1.90 -10.97 11.26
N ARG A 101 -2.71 -10.92 10.19
CA ARG A 101 -4.09 -11.44 10.19
C ARG A 101 -4.13 -12.96 10.31
N ALA A 102 -3.18 -13.68 9.74
CA ALA A 102 -3.11 -15.13 9.78
C ALA A 102 -2.48 -15.65 11.08
N ALA A 103 -1.63 -14.85 11.73
CA ALA A 103 -0.97 -15.18 12.97
C ALA A 103 -1.93 -15.10 14.17
N ARG A 104 -1.73 -15.96 15.16
CA ARG A 104 -2.40 -15.84 16.46
C ARG A 104 -1.59 -14.91 17.36
N HIS A 105 -2.25 -14.19 18.25
CA HIS A 105 -1.57 -13.31 19.23
C HIS A 105 -0.61 -14.06 20.18
N THR A 106 -0.70 -15.40 20.21
CA THR A 106 0.19 -16.29 20.99
C THR A 106 1.36 -16.80 20.16
N ASP A 107 1.37 -16.59 18.86
CA ASP A 107 2.47 -17.04 18.01
C ASP A 107 3.73 -16.20 18.30
N PRO A 108 4.91 -16.83 18.44
CA PRO A 108 6.14 -16.09 18.69
C PRO A 108 6.48 -15.22 17.46
N ALA A 109 6.86 -13.97 17.71
CA ALA A 109 7.30 -13.05 16.68
C ALA A 109 8.63 -12.41 17.06
N PHE A 110 9.56 -12.35 16.11
CA PHE A 110 10.79 -11.59 16.21
C PHE A 110 10.61 -10.28 15.47
N LEU A 111 10.51 -9.20 16.24
CA LEU A 111 10.36 -7.85 15.71
C LEU A 111 11.71 -7.14 15.83
N HIS A 112 12.10 -6.45 14.76
CA HIS A 112 13.33 -5.64 14.76
C HIS A 112 13.09 -4.28 14.11
#